data_083b21e6dbad927e8a3df01631308709
#
_entry.id   083b21e6dbad927e8a3df01631308709
#
_cell.length_a   1.000
_cell.length_b   1.000
_cell.length_c   1.000
_cell.angle_alpha   90.00
_cell.angle_beta   90.00
_cell.angle_gamma   90.00
#
_symmetry.space_group_name_H-M   'P 1'
#
loop_
_entity.id
_entity.type
_entity.pdbx_description
1 polymer ?
#
loop_
_entity_poly.entity_id
_entity_poly.type
_entity_poly.pdbx_seq_one_letter_code
_entity_poly.pdbx_strand_id
1 'polypeptide(L)'
;QGRGANAIYDPVGGEVFEQSLRCIAPEGRIMPVGFAGGTIQQIPANLLLVKNISVCGLNMGYYYGWSPDDVRHEQGPRMQALLAQLFVWYEAGYLNPRVSHTFALDDFQDAMAVVLGRLSQGRVAVVMDGEAKRLGK
;
A
#
# COMPACT_ATOMS: atom_id res chain seq x y z
N GLN A 1 6.04 -23.00 -14.50
CA GLN A 1 6.50 -23.32 -13.15
C GLN A 1 7.16 -22.08 -12.56
N GLY A 2 6.62 -21.61 -11.41
CA GLY A 2 6.96 -20.31 -10.89
C GLY A 2 8.40 -20.19 -10.41
N ARG A 3 9.12 -19.21 -10.96
CA ARG A 3 10.45 -18.80 -10.45
C ARG A 3 10.36 -18.03 -9.12
N GLY A 4 9.16 -17.75 -8.63
CA GLY A 4 8.88 -16.87 -7.52
C GLY A 4 8.64 -15.42 -7.95
N ALA A 5 8.33 -14.55 -6.98
CA ALA A 5 8.08 -13.13 -7.20
C ALA A 5 9.39 -12.33 -7.22
N ASN A 6 9.62 -11.53 -8.25
CA ASN A 6 10.80 -10.67 -8.34
C ASN A 6 10.70 -9.43 -7.42
N ALA A 7 9.48 -8.96 -7.17
CA ALA A 7 9.21 -7.84 -6.28
C ALA A 7 7.95 -8.14 -5.45
N ILE A 8 8.01 -7.87 -4.16
CA ILE A 8 6.90 -8.03 -3.23
C ILE A 8 6.69 -6.70 -2.51
N TYR A 9 5.46 -6.19 -2.55
CA TYR A 9 5.01 -5.04 -1.80
C TYR A 9 4.22 -5.54 -0.59
N ASP A 10 4.71 -5.31 0.62
CA ASP A 10 4.14 -5.86 1.85
C ASP A 10 3.64 -4.75 2.80
N PRO A 11 2.34 -4.48 2.82
CA PRO A 11 1.72 -3.57 3.79
C PRO A 11 1.26 -4.28 5.08
N VAL A 12 1.40 -5.61 5.18
CA VAL A 12 0.79 -6.43 6.22
C VAL A 12 1.78 -6.81 7.30
N GLY A 13 2.97 -7.27 6.91
CA GLY A 13 4.00 -7.71 7.85
C GLY A 13 3.72 -9.06 8.51
N GLY A 14 4.45 -9.39 9.58
CA GLY A 14 4.28 -10.59 10.39
C GLY A 14 4.36 -11.87 9.55
N GLU A 15 3.37 -12.75 9.72
CA GLU A 15 3.30 -14.04 9.02
C GLU A 15 3.26 -13.89 7.48
N VAL A 16 2.60 -12.85 6.96
CA VAL A 16 2.55 -12.59 5.52
C VAL A 16 3.95 -12.31 4.97
N PHE A 17 4.77 -11.55 5.70
CA PHE A 17 6.16 -11.34 5.35
C PHE A 17 6.96 -12.65 5.34
N GLU A 18 6.79 -13.50 6.34
CA GLU A 18 7.46 -14.80 6.42
C GLU A 18 7.08 -15.72 5.25
N GLN A 19 5.80 -15.77 4.89
CA GLN A 19 5.34 -16.50 3.71
C GLN A 19 5.91 -15.91 2.41
N SER A 20 6.01 -14.59 2.35
CA SER A 20 6.61 -13.87 1.22
C SER A 20 8.07 -14.26 1.00
N LEU A 21 8.85 -14.46 2.06
CA LEU A 21 10.22 -14.95 1.97
C LEU A 21 10.33 -16.36 1.38
N ARG A 22 9.26 -17.16 1.41
CA ARG A 22 9.24 -18.50 0.81
C ARG A 22 8.99 -18.45 -0.69
N CYS A 23 8.18 -17.49 -1.15
CA CYS A 23 7.80 -17.37 -2.56
C CYS A 23 8.60 -16.34 -3.36
N ILE A 24 9.52 -15.60 -2.75
CA ILE A 24 10.37 -14.65 -3.45
C ILE A 24 11.38 -15.38 -4.33
N ALA A 25 11.61 -14.85 -5.53
CA ALA A 25 12.63 -15.34 -6.47
C ALA A 25 14.05 -15.04 -5.95
N PRO A 26 15.07 -15.78 -6.40
CA PRO A 26 16.45 -15.35 -6.24
C PRO A 26 16.66 -13.93 -6.79
N GLU A 27 17.46 -13.12 -6.10
CA GLU A 27 17.71 -11.70 -6.41
C GLU A 27 16.45 -10.81 -6.32
N GLY A 28 15.34 -11.33 -5.80
CA GLY A 28 14.09 -10.61 -5.60
C GLY A 28 14.18 -9.56 -4.50
N ARG A 29 13.24 -8.63 -4.49
CA ARG A 29 13.12 -7.57 -3.49
C ARG A 29 11.78 -7.63 -2.78
N ILE A 30 11.79 -7.52 -1.46
CA ILE A 30 10.59 -7.35 -0.66
C ILE A 30 10.61 -5.97 0.01
N MET A 31 9.51 -5.23 -0.12
CA MET A 31 9.36 -3.89 0.42
C MET A 31 8.29 -3.88 1.52
N PRO A 32 8.69 -3.97 2.81
CA PRO A 32 7.77 -3.70 3.90
C PRO A 32 7.46 -2.20 3.93
N VAL A 33 6.17 -1.87 3.81
CA VAL A 33 5.66 -0.49 3.80
C VAL A 33 4.65 -0.24 4.91
N GLY A 34 4.33 -1.27 5.70
CA GLY A 34 3.41 -1.20 6.83
C GLY A 34 3.31 -2.53 7.57
N PHE A 35 2.55 -2.50 8.65
CA PHE A 35 2.35 -3.63 9.56
C PHE A 35 0.87 -3.79 9.92
N ALA A 36 0.00 -3.78 8.90
CA ALA A 36 -1.46 -3.86 9.10
C ALA A 36 -1.92 -5.17 9.78
N GLY A 37 -1.06 -6.20 9.79
CA GLY A 37 -1.28 -7.44 10.55
C GLY A 37 -1.03 -7.30 12.06
N GLY A 38 -0.54 -6.14 12.52
CA GLY A 38 -0.29 -5.86 13.94
C GLY A 38 1.03 -6.43 14.50
N THR A 39 1.79 -7.17 13.69
CA THR A 39 3.06 -7.77 14.13
C THR A 39 4.20 -7.28 13.25
N ILE A 40 5.27 -6.80 13.90
CA ILE A 40 6.53 -6.46 13.24
C ILE A 40 7.36 -7.72 13.12
N GLN A 41 7.66 -8.14 11.89
CA GLN A 41 8.43 -9.34 11.61
C GLN A 41 9.91 -9.21 11.95
N GLN A 42 10.53 -10.32 12.25
CA GLN A 42 11.98 -10.47 12.27
C GLN A 42 12.48 -10.77 10.85
N ILE A 43 13.62 -10.21 10.48
CA ILE A 43 14.24 -10.46 9.17
C ILE A 43 15.41 -11.42 9.36
N PRO A 44 15.28 -12.69 8.96
CA PRO A 44 16.35 -13.67 9.13
C PRO A 44 17.46 -13.44 8.11
N ALA A 45 18.58 -12.84 8.57
CA ALA A 45 19.71 -12.46 7.70
C ALA A 45 20.31 -13.65 6.92
N ASN A 46 20.27 -14.86 7.48
CA ASN A 46 20.71 -16.07 6.81
C ASN A 46 19.87 -16.38 5.55
N LEU A 47 18.56 -16.10 5.56
CA LEU A 47 17.73 -16.30 4.37
C LEU A 47 18.03 -15.25 3.29
N LEU A 48 18.37 -14.02 3.68
CA LEU A 48 18.80 -12.98 2.73
C LEU A 48 20.04 -13.44 1.97
N LEU A 49 21.03 -13.95 2.71
CA LEU A 49 22.28 -14.46 2.18
C LEU A 49 22.07 -15.65 1.24
N VAL A 50 21.34 -16.68 1.70
CA VAL A 50 21.19 -17.94 0.94
C VAL A 50 20.38 -17.73 -0.35
N LYS A 51 19.40 -16.81 -0.34
CA LYS A 51 18.55 -16.55 -1.49
C LYS A 51 19.02 -15.37 -2.36
N ASN A 52 20.07 -14.65 -1.96
CA ASN A 52 20.53 -13.42 -2.62
C ASN A 52 19.40 -12.39 -2.77
N ILE A 53 18.55 -12.21 -1.75
CA ILE A 53 17.40 -11.30 -1.79
C ILE A 53 17.66 -10.02 -1.01
N SER A 54 16.88 -8.97 -1.31
CA SER A 54 16.95 -7.68 -0.64
C SER A 54 15.65 -7.37 0.09
N VAL A 55 15.77 -6.83 1.30
CA VAL A 55 14.66 -6.19 2.02
C VAL A 55 14.88 -4.69 2.00
N CYS A 56 13.94 -3.94 1.41
CA CYS A 56 14.04 -2.50 1.21
C CYS A 56 12.87 -1.81 1.92
N GLY A 57 13.12 -1.19 3.06
CA GLY A 57 12.11 -0.38 3.76
C GLY A 57 11.72 0.86 2.95
N LEU A 58 10.44 1.21 2.95
CA LEU A 58 9.93 2.44 2.37
C LEU A 58 8.97 3.12 3.35
N ASN A 59 9.39 4.24 3.90
CA ASN A 59 8.53 5.13 4.67
C ASN A 59 8.09 6.30 3.80
N MET A 60 6.89 6.22 3.22
CA MET A 60 6.32 7.34 2.46
C MET A 60 6.14 8.60 3.31
N GLY A 61 5.84 8.45 4.60
CA GLY A 61 5.70 9.57 5.54
C GLY A 61 6.95 10.45 5.62
N TYR A 62 8.13 9.89 5.43
CA TYR A 62 9.39 10.64 5.38
C TYR A 62 9.34 11.77 4.35
N TYR A 63 8.84 11.49 3.14
CA TYR A 63 8.76 12.48 2.05
C TYR A 63 7.69 13.55 2.28
N TYR A 64 6.77 13.31 3.22
CA TYR A 64 5.69 14.23 3.62
C TYR A 64 5.95 14.92 4.97
N GLY A 65 7.18 14.83 5.49
CA GLY A 65 7.62 15.49 6.71
C GLY A 65 7.38 14.71 8.00
N TRP A 66 7.09 13.41 7.91
CA TRP A 66 7.00 12.52 9.08
C TRP A 66 8.39 11.92 9.39
N SER A 67 9.33 12.81 9.68
CA SER A 67 10.70 12.49 10.06
C SER A 67 11.20 13.52 11.07
N PRO A 68 12.30 13.26 11.79
CA PRO A 68 12.93 14.25 12.68
C PRO A 68 13.29 15.55 11.94
N ASP A 69 13.68 15.42 10.67
CA ASP A 69 13.99 16.54 9.79
C ASP A 69 12.84 16.78 8.80
N ASP A 70 12.41 18.01 8.63
CA ASP A 70 11.38 18.36 7.66
C ASP A 70 11.98 18.44 6.25
N VAL A 71 11.89 17.32 5.52
CA VAL A 71 12.41 17.21 4.14
C VAL A 71 11.38 17.58 3.06
N ARG A 72 10.19 18.09 3.44
CA ARG A 72 9.12 18.41 2.46
C ARG A 72 9.58 19.39 1.41
N HIS A 73 10.38 20.36 1.80
CA HIS A 73 10.87 21.40 0.87
C HIS A 73 11.78 20.79 -0.21
N GLU A 74 12.64 19.86 0.19
CA GLU A 74 13.56 19.18 -0.71
C GLU A 74 12.85 18.16 -1.59
N GLN A 75 11.97 17.32 -0.97
CA GLN A 75 11.33 16.18 -1.64
C GLN A 75 10.02 16.55 -2.34
N GLY A 76 9.46 17.75 -2.08
CA GLY A 76 8.18 18.20 -2.64
C GLY A 76 8.11 18.11 -4.16
N PRO A 77 9.09 18.64 -4.93
CA PRO A 77 9.07 18.57 -6.38
C PRO A 77 9.03 17.13 -6.91
N ARG A 78 9.76 16.20 -6.26
CA ARG A 78 9.74 14.79 -6.60
C ARG A 78 8.36 14.15 -6.34
N MET A 79 7.75 14.47 -5.20
CA MET A 79 6.43 13.94 -4.85
C MET A 79 5.35 14.48 -5.80
N GLN A 80 5.42 15.74 -6.16
CA GLN A 80 4.51 16.34 -7.15
C GLN A 80 4.65 15.68 -8.53
N ALA A 81 5.88 15.44 -8.98
CA ALA A 81 6.11 14.75 -10.26
C ALA A 81 5.56 13.31 -10.26
N LEU A 82 5.72 12.58 -9.14
CA LEU A 82 5.15 11.24 -8.98
C LEU A 82 3.62 11.27 -9.03
N LEU A 83 2.98 12.21 -8.34
CA LEU A 83 1.52 12.36 -8.36
C LEU A 83 1.03 12.73 -9.76
N ALA A 84 1.68 13.67 -10.44
CA ALA A 84 1.34 14.04 -11.81
C ALA A 84 1.40 12.81 -12.75
N GLN A 85 2.42 11.98 -12.62
CA GLN A 85 2.54 10.76 -13.40
C GLN A 85 1.41 9.75 -13.11
N LEU A 86 0.98 9.62 -11.85
CA LEU A 86 -0.14 8.76 -11.48
C LEU A 86 -1.45 9.25 -12.12
N PHE A 87 -1.68 10.57 -12.18
CA PHE A 87 -2.86 11.12 -12.85
C PHE A 87 -2.83 10.87 -14.37
N VAL A 88 -1.67 11.03 -15.02
CA VAL A 88 -1.52 10.68 -16.44
C VAL A 88 -1.87 9.19 -16.68
N TRP A 89 -1.42 8.30 -15.81
CA TRP A 89 -1.75 6.87 -15.95
C TRP A 89 -3.21 6.57 -15.66
N TYR A 90 -3.83 7.30 -14.74
CA TYR A 90 -5.26 7.18 -14.46
C TYR A 90 -6.09 7.64 -15.68
N GLU A 91 -5.78 8.80 -16.24
CA GLU A 91 -6.45 9.34 -17.43
C GLU A 91 -6.27 8.44 -18.67
N ALA A 92 -5.11 7.82 -18.80
CA ALA A 92 -4.82 6.86 -19.86
C ALA A 92 -5.48 5.47 -19.64
N GLY A 93 -6.15 5.25 -18.49
CA GLY A 93 -6.80 3.99 -18.16
C GLY A 93 -5.86 2.88 -17.67
N TYR A 94 -4.57 3.18 -17.43
CA TYR A 94 -3.62 2.20 -16.85
C TYR A 94 -3.84 1.98 -15.35
N LEU A 95 -4.43 2.95 -14.65
CA LEU A 95 -4.78 2.85 -13.25
C LEU A 95 -6.30 2.95 -13.10
N ASN A 96 -6.88 1.99 -12.40
CA ASN A 96 -8.31 1.96 -12.10
C ASN A 96 -8.51 1.73 -10.59
N PRO A 97 -8.40 2.78 -9.76
CA PRO A 97 -8.62 2.68 -8.33
C PRO A 97 -10.07 2.33 -8.03
N ARG A 98 -10.29 1.14 -7.47
CA ARG A 98 -11.62 0.63 -7.18
C ARG A 98 -12.15 1.21 -5.87
N VAL A 99 -13.34 1.81 -5.93
CA VAL A 99 -14.19 2.09 -4.76
C VAL A 99 -15.24 0.98 -4.71
N SER A 100 -15.18 0.13 -3.67
CA SER A 100 -16.08 -1.01 -3.55
C SER A 100 -17.38 -0.70 -2.84
N HIS A 101 -17.36 0.29 -1.94
CA HIS A 101 -18.52 0.72 -1.15
C HIS A 101 -18.50 2.23 -1.01
N THR A 102 -19.68 2.84 -1.06
CA THR A 102 -19.87 4.27 -0.84
C THR A 102 -20.97 4.48 0.18
N PHE A 103 -20.70 5.27 1.21
CA PHE A 103 -21.62 5.58 2.29
C PHE A 103 -21.85 7.11 2.38
N ALA A 104 -22.99 7.52 2.90
CA ALA A 104 -23.17 8.90 3.32
C ALA A 104 -22.35 9.15 4.64
N LEU A 105 -22.08 10.41 4.94
CA LEU A 105 -21.32 10.74 6.17
C LEU A 105 -22.03 10.24 7.43
N ASP A 106 -23.35 10.29 7.48
CA ASP A 106 -24.15 9.82 8.63
C ASP A 106 -24.03 8.30 8.84
N ASP A 107 -23.69 7.55 7.80
CA ASP A 107 -23.54 6.10 7.82
C ASP A 107 -22.05 5.68 8.02
N PHE A 108 -21.18 6.57 8.56
CA PHE A 108 -19.76 6.29 8.69
C PHE A 108 -19.46 5.05 9.53
N GLN A 109 -20.32 4.71 10.50
CA GLN A 109 -20.15 3.51 11.33
C GLN A 109 -20.26 2.23 10.49
N ASP A 110 -21.19 2.18 9.55
CA ASP A 110 -21.35 1.06 8.62
C ASP A 110 -20.15 0.97 7.66
N ALA A 111 -19.64 2.13 7.20
CA ALA A 111 -18.40 2.19 6.43
C ALA A 111 -17.22 1.60 7.20
N MET A 112 -17.08 1.94 8.47
CA MET A 112 -16.04 1.38 9.35
C MET A 112 -16.23 -0.11 9.59
N ALA A 113 -17.48 -0.58 9.76
CA ALA A 113 -17.78 -2.01 9.95
C ALA A 113 -17.34 -2.83 8.71
N VAL A 114 -17.54 -2.32 7.49
CA VAL A 114 -17.06 -2.97 6.26
C VAL A 114 -15.54 -3.09 6.24
N VAL A 115 -14.81 -2.04 6.65
CA VAL A 115 -13.33 -2.06 6.71
C VAL A 115 -12.83 -3.03 7.77
N LEU A 116 -13.37 -2.95 8.99
CA LEU A 116 -13.00 -3.81 10.11
C LEU A 116 -13.33 -5.29 9.84
N GLY A 117 -14.47 -5.54 9.17
CA GLY A 117 -14.89 -6.87 8.75
C GLY A 117 -14.11 -7.42 7.56
N ARG A 118 -13.17 -6.65 6.98
CA ARG A 118 -12.41 -7.02 5.76
C ARG A 118 -13.29 -7.38 4.56
N LEU A 119 -14.44 -6.73 4.44
CA LEU A 119 -15.43 -7.00 3.39
C LEU A 119 -15.20 -6.14 2.13
N SER A 120 -14.33 -5.13 2.20
CA SER A 120 -14.02 -4.26 1.08
C SER A 120 -13.04 -4.89 0.08
N GLN A 121 -13.31 -4.68 -1.21
CA GLN A 121 -12.40 -5.01 -2.30
C GLN A 121 -11.97 -3.72 -3.00
N GLY A 122 -11.02 -3.01 -2.41
CA GLY A 122 -10.62 -1.67 -2.81
C GLY A 122 -10.87 -0.65 -1.70
N ARG A 123 -11.28 0.55 -2.05
CA ARG A 123 -11.56 1.62 -1.09
C ARG A 123 -13.01 1.63 -0.64
N VAL A 124 -13.23 2.01 0.60
CA VAL A 124 -14.53 2.43 1.12
C VAL A 124 -14.52 3.96 1.14
N ALA A 125 -15.49 4.58 0.47
CA ALA A 125 -15.63 6.03 0.41
C ALA A 125 -16.78 6.49 1.29
N VAL A 126 -16.57 7.56 2.05
CA VAL A 126 -17.62 8.32 2.70
C VAL A 126 -17.76 9.63 1.94
N VAL A 127 -18.96 9.96 1.49
CA VAL A 127 -19.23 11.14 0.67
C VAL A 127 -20.05 12.15 1.47
N MET A 128 -19.73 13.41 1.26
CA MET A 128 -20.47 14.54 1.81
C MET A 128 -21.66 14.86 0.91
N ASP A 129 -22.79 15.23 1.50
CA ASP A 129 -23.98 15.81 0.87
C ASP A 129 -24.34 15.35 -0.57
N GLY A 130 -25.15 14.31 -0.67
CA GLY A 130 -25.91 14.00 -1.89
C GLY A 130 -25.12 13.43 -3.08
N GLU A 131 -23.78 13.35 -3.03
CA GLU A 131 -22.94 12.80 -4.10
C GLU A 131 -22.83 11.27 -4.09
N ALA A 132 -23.35 10.60 -3.07
CA ALA A 132 -23.31 9.13 -2.94
C ALA A 132 -23.88 8.41 -4.19
N LYS A 133 -24.77 9.04 -4.94
CA LYS A 133 -25.40 8.49 -6.16
C LYS A 133 -24.52 8.59 -7.41
N ARG A 134 -23.43 9.37 -7.41
CA ARG A 134 -22.60 9.60 -8.61
C ARG A 134 -21.41 8.63 -8.74
N LEU A 135 -20.96 8.01 -7.65
CA LEU A 135 -19.80 7.12 -7.63
C LEU A 135 -20.14 5.63 -7.81
N GLY A 136 -21.41 5.29 -7.95
CA GLY A 136 -21.92 3.92 -8.08
C GLY A 136 -22.21 3.46 -9.52
N LYS A 137 -21.37 3.88 -10.50
CA LYS A 137 -21.42 3.33 -11.87
C LYS A 137 -20.08 2.74 -12.26
#